data_279c5a9196c4376174163afb91ca1a95
#
_entry.id   279c5a9196c4376174163afb91ca1a95
#
_cell.length_a   1.000
_cell.length_b   1.000
_cell.length_c   1.000
_cell.angle_alpha   90.00
_cell.angle_beta   90.00
_cell.angle_gamma   90.00
#
_symmetry.space_group_name_H-M   'P 1'
#
loop_
_entity.id
_entity.type
_entity.pdbx_description
1 polymer ?
#
loop_
_entity_poly.entity_id
_entity_poly.type
_entity_poly.pdbx_seq_one_letter_code
_entity_poly.pdbx_strand_id
1 'polypeptide(L)'
;MFGGMGGMGGGMGDNFFARGEDVNAKITISLEDAFNGATKTIRRPAGASQSGTINVKIPAGIASGKKIRLSGQGKSGGGGKSGDLYLEVNVAPHRYFRLEEKDVYLDLPIAPWEAALGAKVTVPTLAGKINLTIPAGARSGQKMRLKGRGLPGKEPGDEFVVLQIIVPPADSDKAKKLYQQMAEEMAFNPRESLE
;
A
#
# COMPACT_ATOMS: atom_id res chain seq x y z
N MET A 1 -74.63 -12.90 29.18
CA MET A 1 -74.70 -13.77 27.99
C MET A 1 -73.58 -13.43 27.09
N PHE A 2 -72.79 -14.46 26.75
CA PHE A 2 -71.82 -14.53 25.71
C PHE A 2 -70.69 -13.49 25.73
N GLY A 3 -69.41 -13.72 26.01
CA GLY A 3 -68.56 -14.87 25.58
C GLY A 3 -67.85 -14.49 24.31
N GLY A 4 -66.67 -13.85 24.40
CA GLY A 4 -65.82 -13.50 23.28
C GLY A 4 -64.36 -13.70 23.67
N MET A 5 -63.90 -14.94 23.56
CA MET A 5 -62.52 -15.34 23.66
C MET A 5 -61.82 -14.92 22.36
N GLY A 6 -61.04 -13.85 22.39
CA GLY A 6 -60.20 -13.37 21.28
C GLY A 6 -58.80 -13.88 21.45
N GLY A 7 -58.33 -14.70 20.51
CA GLY A 7 -57.10 -15.47 20.53
C GLY A 7 -55.82 -14.62 20.60
N MET A 8 -54.95 -15.08 21.46
CA MET A 8 -53.52 -14.79 21.49
C MET A 8 -52.87 -15.50 20.30
N GLY A 9 -52.74 -14.78 19.16
CA GLY A 9 -51.93 -15.22 18.02
C GLY A 9 -50.51 -14.77 18.25
N GLY A 10 -49.65 -15.65 18.82
CA GLY A 10 -48.24 -15.39 19.03
C GLY A 10 -47.51 -15.30 17.71
N GLY A 11 -46.96 -14.12 17.45
CA GLY A 11 -45.97 -13.93 16.41
C GLY A 11 -44.59 -14.54 16.80
N MET A 12 -44.46 -15.86 16.68
CA MET A 12 -43.20 -16.58 16.94
C MET A 12 -42.56 -17.12 15.67
N GLY A 13 -42.90 -16.58 14.49
CA GLY A 13 -42.49 -17.16 13.18
C GLY A 13 -41.42 -16.44 12.41
N ASP A 14 -41.16 -15.16 12.63
CA ASP A 14 -40.34 -14.37 11.70
C ASP A 14 -38.82 -14.44 11.92
N ASN A 15 -38.34 -14.87 13.08
CA ASN A 15 -36.91 -14.96 13.35
C ASN A 15 -36.23 -16.26 12.86
N PHE A 16 -37.00 -17.27 12.46
CA PHE A 16 -36.45 -18.57 12.04
C PHE A 16 -35.83 -18.55 10.65
N PHE A 17 -36.11 -17.55 9.81
CA PHE A 17 -35.60 -17.40 8.45
C PHE A 17 -34.64 -16.24 8.28
N ALA A 18 -34.21 -15.60 9.35
CA ALA A 18 -33.29 -14.48 9.27
C ALA A 18 -31.92 -14.93 8.73
N ARG A 19 -31.43 -14.24 7.72
CA ARG A 19 -30.06 -14.36 7.25
C ARG A 19 -29.10 -14.03 8.39
N GLY A 20 -27.98 -14.74 8.48
CA GLY A 20 -26.92 -14.44 9.44
C GLY A 20 -26.34 -13.03 9.24
N GLU A 21 -25.79 -12.47 10.30
CA GLU A 21 -25.14 -11.17 10.26
C GLU A 21 -23.84 -11.19 9.47
N ASP A 22 -23.54 -10.07 8.81
CA ASP A 22 -22.29 -9.86 8.15
C ASP A 22 -21.16 -9.65 9.18
N VAL A 23 -19.95 -10.09 8.85
CA VAL A 23 -18.74 -9.96 9.69
C VAL A 23 -17.75 -9.04 9.00
N ASN A 24 -17.13 -8.13 9.74
CA ASN A 24 -16.04 -7.31 9.24
C ASN A 24 -14.74 -7.74 9.92
N ALA A 25 -13.68 -7.86 9.14
CA ALA A 25 -12.33 -8.17 9.61
C ALA A 25 -11.29 -7.40 8.78
N LYS A 26 -10.05 -7.39 9.24
CA LYS A 26 -8.93 -6.75 8.55
C LYS A 26 -7.92 -7.80 8.14
N ILE A 27 -7.29 -7.60 6.98
CA ILE A 27 -6.16 -8.39 6.51
C ILE A 27 -5.02 -7.45 6.15
N THR A 28 -3.81 -7.76 6.64
CA THR A 28 -2.60 -7.03 6.24
C THR A 28 -1.85 -7.87 5.21
N ILE A 29 -1.50 -7.23 4.09
CA ILE A 29 -0.77 -7.84 2.98
C ILE A 29 0.50 -7.04 2.69
N SER A 30 1.48 -7.65 2.02
CA SER A 30 2.65 -6.92 1.53
C SER A 30 2.32 -6.04 0.31
N LEU A 31 3.20 -5.10 -0.01
CA LEU A 31 3.07 -4.27 -1.20
C LEU A 31 3.19 -5.10 -2.49
N GLU A 32 4.03 -6.14 -2.48
CA GLU A 32 4.17 -7.09 -3.60
C GLU A 32 2.90 -7.93 -3.80
N ASP A 33 2.23 -8.35 -2.72
CA ASP A 33 0.93 -9.02 -2.80
C ASP A 33 -0.14 -8.10 -3.39
N ALA A 34 -0.12 -6.81 -3.00
CA ALA A 34 -1.03 -5.82 -3.56
C ALA A 34 -0.76 -5.55 -5.04
N PHE A 35 0.53 -5.57 -5.44
CA PHE A 35 0.94 -5.36 -6.82
C PHE A 35 0.62 -6.57 -7.72
N ASN A 36 1.06 -7.77 -7.34
CA ASN A 36 0.95 -8.97 -8.16
C ASN A 36 -0.40 -9.68 -8.02
N GLY A 37 -1.14 -9.39 -6.95
CA GLY A 37 -2.20 -10.25 -6.47
C GLY A 37 -1.64 -11.50 -5.76
N ALA A 38 -2.43 -12.06 -4.85
CA ALA A 38 -2.02 -13.22 -4.07
C ALA A 38 -3.22 -14.07 -3.63
N THR A 39 -2.98 -15.30 -3.22
CA THR A 39 -3.95 -16.07 -2.45
C THR A 39 -3.42 -16.22 -1.03
N LYS A 40 -4.17 -15.72 -0.06
CA LYS A 40 -3.81 -15.76 1.36
C LYS A 40 -4.74 -16.68 2.11
N THR A 41 -4.19 -17.57 2.92
CA THR A 41 -4.96 -18.40 3.85
C THR A 41 -5.07 -17.64 5.17
N ILE A 42 -6.29 -17.31 5.57
CA ILE A 42 -6.56 -16.61 6.84
C ILE A 42 -7.38 -17.49 7.76
N ARG A 43 -7.22 -17.30 9.06
CA ARG A 43 -8.13 -17.87 10.05
C ARG A 43 -9.45 -17.12 10.02
N ARG A 44 -10.55 -17.83 10.02
CA ARG A 44 -11.88 -17.23 10.04
C ARG A 44 -12.06 -16.40 11.31
N PRO A 45 -12.69 -15.22 11.23
CA PRO A 45 -12.97 -14.40 12.41
C PRO A 45 -13.90 -15.15 13.38
N ALA A 46 -13.83 -14.79 14.66
CA ALA A 46 -14.76 -15.28 15.66
C ALA A 46 -16.20 -14.92 15.27
N GLY A 47 -17.11 -15.89 15.42
CA GLY A 47 -18.52 -15.72 15.05
C GLY A 47 -18.86 -16.03 13.59
N ALA A 48 -17.88 -16.38 12.74
CA ALA A 48 -18.17 -16.90 11.40
C ALA A 48 -18.94 -18.22 11.47
N SER A 49 -19.72 -18.51 10.42
CA SER A 49 -20.58 -19.72 10.34
C SER A 49 -19.80 -21.04 10.40
N GLN A 50 -18.53 -21.01 10.07
CA GLN A 50 -17.63 -22.16 10.12
C GLN A 50 -16.33 -21.76 10.82
N SER A 51 -15.74 -22.68 11.57
CA SER A 51 -14.39 -22.54 12.14
C SER A 51 -13.34 -22.98 11.13
N GLY A 52 -12.06 -22.60 11.37
CA GLY A 52 -10.93 -23.01 10.54
C GLY A 52 -10.35 -21.90 9.68
N THR A 53 -9.82 -22.26 8.53
CA THR A 53 -9.17 -21.33 7.61
C THR A 53 -9.97 -21.13 6.32
N ILE A 54 -9.73 -20.01 5.64
CA ILE A 54 -10.31 -19.71 4.34
C ILE A 54 -9.24 -19.13 3.42
N ASN A 55 -9.25 -19.53 2.16
CA ASN A 55 -8.39 -18.96 1.14
C ASN A 55 -9.05 -17.71 0.55
N VAL A 56 -8.35 -16.59 0.61
CA VAL A 56 -8.79 -15.30 0.11
C VAL A 56 -7.95 -14.94 -1.10
N LYS A 57 -8.59 -14.74 -2.23
CA LYS A 57 -7.94 -14.23 -3.43
C LYS A 57 -7.86 -12.71 -3.34
N ILE A 58 -6.64 -12.18 -3.26
CA ILE A 58 -6.32 -10.77 -3.31
C ILE A 58 -6.13 -10.38 -4.78
N PRO A 59 -6.95 -9.50 -5.35
CA PRO A 59 -6.76 -9.06 -6.72
C PRO A 59 -5.52 -8.17 -6.85
N ALA A 60 -4.81 -8.28 -7.97
CA ALA A 60 -3.71 -7.37 -8.29
C ALA A 60 -4.21 -5.91 -8.35
N GLY A 61 -3.38 -4.98 -7.85
CA GLY A 61 -3.70 -3.56 -7.84
C GLY A 61 -4.69 -3.12 -6.75
N ILE A 62 -4.92 -3.95 -5.73
CA ILE A 62 -5.79 -3.56 -4.63
C ILE A 62 -5.12 -2.48 -3.78
N ALA A 63 -5.81 -1.34 -3.63
CA ALA A 63 -5.34 -0.26 -2.76
C ALA A 63 -5.69 -0.53 -1.29
N SER A 64 -4.92 0.07 -0.38
CA SER A 64 -5.22 0.02 1.06
C SER A 64 -6.60 0.62 1.36
N GLY A 65 -7.31 0.07 2.35
CA GLY A 65 -8.68 0.46 2.72
C GLY A 65 -9.79 -0.16 1.86
N LYS A 66 -9.46 -0.86 0.77
CA LYS A 66 -10.47 -1.57 -0.03
C LYS A 66 -10.98 -2.81 0.70
N LYS A 67 -12.26 -3.15 0.46
CA LYS A 67 -12.91 -4.32 1.07
C LYS A 67 -13.11 -5.43 0.05
N ILE A 68 -12.78 -6.65 0.45
CA ILE A 68 -13.06 -7.88 -0.29
C ILE A 68 -14.26 -8.54 0.38
N ARG A 69 -15.33 -8.80 -0.38
CA ARG A 69 -16.51 -9.50 0.08
C ARG A 69 -16.35 -10.99 -0.18
N LEU A 70 -16.53 -11.77 0.86
CA LEU A 70 -16.57 -13.22 0.80
C LEU A 70 -17.99 -13.69 1.17
N SER A 71 -18.76 -14.02 0.14
CA SER A 71 -20.18 -14.38 0.30
C SER A 71 -20.37 -15.62 1.16
N GLY A 72 -21.34 -15.57 2.07
CA GLY A 72 -21.71 -16.67 2.95
C GLY A 72 -20.68 -17.04 4.02
N GLN A 73 -19.67 -16.17 4.26
CA GLN A 73 -18.60 -16.41 5.25
C GLN A 73 -18.79 -15.61 6.55
N GLY A 74 -19.94 -14.96 6.72
CA GLY A 74 -20.34 -14.26 7.94
C GLY A 74 -20.91 -15.21 9.00
N LYS A 75 -21.76 -14.70 9.90
CA LYS A 75 -22.43 -15.50 10.94
C LYS A 75 -23.51 -16.41 10.34
N SER A 76 -23.80 -17.53 11.01
CA SER A 76 -24.91 -18.41 10.65
C SER A 76 -26.23 -17.73 10.99
N GLY A 77 -27.23 -17.84 10.10
CA GLY A 77 -28.61 -17.46 10.35
C GLY A 77 -29.49 -18.63 10.71
N GLY A 78 -30.65 -18.38 11.34
CA GLY A 78 -31.61 -19.42 11.74
C GLY A 78 -32.21 -20.20 10.57
N GLY A 79 -32.21 -19.66 9.35
CA GLY A 79 -32.69 -20.27 8.12
C GLY A 79 -31.60 -20.93 7.27
N GLY A 80 -30.41 -21.21 7.79
CA GLY A 80 -29.29 -21.81 7.06
C GLY A 80 -28.55 -20.89 6.10
N LYS A 81 -28.98 -19.63 5.93
CA LYS A 81 -28.28 -18.61 5.12
C LYS A 81 -27.31 -17.81 5.99
N SER A 82 -26.03 -17.96 5.75
CA SER A 82 -25.00 -17.17 6.42
C SER A 82 -24.92 -15.74 5.87
N GLY A 83 -24.47 -14.82 6.70
CA GLY A 83 -24.04 -13.48 6.27
C GLY A 83 -22.76 -13.53 5.45
N ASP A 84 -22.22 -12.38 5.10
CA ASP A 84 -20.98 -12.24 4.34
C ASP A 84 -19.83 -11.81 5.26
N LEU A 85 -18.60 -12.10 4.83
CA LEU A 85 -17.40 -11.59 5.46
C LEU A 85 -16.80 -10.48 4.59
N TYR A 86 -16.64 -9.29 5.16
CA TYR A 86 -15.97 -8.16 4.54
C TYR A 86 -14.57 -8.03 5.12
N LEU A 87 -13.56 -8.21 4.28
CA LEU A 87 -12.16 -8.06 4.65
C LEU A 87 -11.65 -6.71 4.16
N GLU A 88 -11.36 -5.81 5.09
CA GLU A 88 -10.64 -4.56 4.80
C GLU A 88 -9.16 -4.87 4.62
N VAL A 89 -8.63 -4.51 3.46
CA VAL A 89 -7.24 -4.75 3.11
C VAL A 89 -6.38 -3.58 3.57
N ASN A 90 -5.34 -3.88 4.36
CA ASN A 90 -4.30 -2.93 4.73
C ASN A 90 -2.99 -3.37 4.09
N VAL A 91 -2.31 -2.47 3.38
CA VAL A 91 -0.97 -2.73 2.84
C VAL A 91 0.04 -2.37 3.93
N ALA A 92 0.91 -3.33 4.27
CA ALA A 92 1.97 -3.10 5.23
C ALA A 92 2.98 -2.06 4.72
N PRO A 93 3.60 -1.25 5.60
CA PRO A 93 4.72 -0.40 5.23
C PRO A 93 5.83 -1.22 4.58
N HIS A 94 6.38 -0.72 3.47
CA HIS A 94 7.47 -1.36 2.77
C HIS A 94 8.81 -0.67 3.09
N ARG A 95 9.92 -1.42 3.00
CA ARG A 95 11.26 -0.93 3.37
C ARG A 95 11.74 0.24 2.49
N TYR A 96 11.41 0.22 1.21
CA TYR A 96 11.90 1.17 0.22
C TYR A 96 10.80 2.03 -0.38
N PHE A 97 9.58 1.48 -0.47
CA PHE A 97 8.49 2.11 -1.18
C PHE A 97 7.44 2.65 -0.22
N ARG A 98 6.92 3.82 -0.52
CA ARG A 98 5.73 4.39 0.10
C ARG A 98 4.59 4.35 -0.91
N LEU A 99 3.46 3.77 -0.50
CA LEU A 99 2.25 3.70 -1.31
C LEU A 99 1.32 4.85 -0.93
N GLU A 100 0.91 5.63 -1.92
CA GLU A 100 -0.11 6.67 -1.81
C GLU A 100 -1.20 6.37 -2.84
N GLU A 101 -2.36 5.89 -2.37
CA GLU A 101 -3.45 5.38 -3.20
C GLU A 101 -2.99 4.26 -4.16
N LYS A 102 -2.64 4.62 -5.39
CA LYS A 102 -2.12 3.70 -6.41
C LYS A 102 -0.68 4.02 -6.81
N ASP A 103 -0.20 5.20 -6.43
CA ASP A 103 1.13 5.66 -6.77
C ASP A 103 2.16 5.15 -5.77
N VAL A 104 3.32 4.83 -6.28
CA VAL A 104 4.44 4.30 -5.51
C VAL A 104 5.55 5.34 -5.49
N TYR A 105 6.09 5.63 -4.31
CA TYR A 105 7.20 6.57 -4.12
C TYR A 105 8.44 5.82 -3.66
N LEU A 106 9.56 6.14 -4.27
CA LEU A 106 10.89 5.64 -3.91
C LEU A 106 11.81 6.82 -3.64
N ASP A 107 12.35 6.93 -2.43
CA ASP A 107 13.43 7.87 -2.15
C ASP A 107 14.75 7.24 -2.62
N LEU A 108 15.32 7.81 -3.69
CA LEU A 108 16.53 7.31 -4.33
C LEU A 108 17.75 8.09 -3.86
N PRO A 109 18.65 7.49 -3.05
CA PRO A 109 19.91 8.14 -2.72
C PRO A 109 20.82 8.19 -3.95
N ILE A 110 21.37 9.38 -4.21
CA ILE A 110 22.36 9.64 -5.28
C ILE A 110 23.53 10.44 -4.73
N ALA A 111 24.68 10.27 -5.35
CA ALA A 111 25.87 11.03 -5.02
C ALA A 111 25.81 12.47 -5.60
N PRO A 112 26.51 13.46 -5.00
CA PRO A 112 26.56 14.83 -5.53
C PRO A 112 27.05 14.93 -6.98
N TRP A 113 28.02 14.11 -7.36
CA TRP A 113 28.52 14.08 -8.73
C TRP A 113 27.54 13.45 -9.72
N GLU A 114 26.71 12.50 -9.30
CA GLU A 114 25.64 11.95 -10.13
C GLU A 114 24.55 12.99 -10.38
N ALA A 115 24.25 13.82 -9.38
CA ALA A 115 23.32 14.93 -9.52
C ALA A 115 23.90 16.05 -10.40
N ALA A 116 25.17 16.41 -10.20
CA ALA A 116 25.79 17.52 -10.93
C ALA A 116 26.06 17.18 -12.40
N LEU A 117 26.61 16.00 -12.68
CA LEU A 117 27.08 15.59 -14.00
C LEU A 117 26.06 14.76 -14.79
N GLY A 118 25.01 14.29 -14.11
CA GLY A 118 24.11 13.30 -14.64
C GLY A 118 24.68 11.89 -14.55
N ALA A 119 23.81 10.89 -14.45
CA ALA A 119 24.20 9.49 -14.34
C ALA A 119 23.13 8.54 -14.88
N LYS A 120 23.50 7.32 -15.19
CA LYS A 120 22.57 6.20 -15.36
C LYS A 120 22.65 5.31 -14.13
N VAL A 121 21.56 5.17 -13.40
CA VAL A 121 21.50 4.40 -12.17
C VAL A 121 20.44 3.30 -12.28
N THR A 122 20.71 2.15 -11.66
CA THR A 122 19.73 1.07 -11.60
C THR A 122 18.81 1.30 -10.41
N VAL A 123 17.50 1.38 -10.68
CA VAL A 123 16.48 1.68 -9.70
C VAL A 123 15.55 0.48 -9.53
N PRO A 124 15.24 0.05 -8.29
CA PRO A 124 14.23 -0.97 -8.05
C PRO A 124 12.84 -0.40 -8.33
N THR A 125 11.98 -1.23 -8.91
CA THR A 125 10.53 -0.98 -9.01
C THR A 125 9.79 -2.23 -8.56
N LEU A 126 8.48 -2.15 -8.33
CA LEU A 126 7.67 -3.33 -7.99
C LEU A 126 7.67 -4.39 -9.11
N ALA A 127 7.89 -3.97 -10.36
CA ALA A 127 7.97 -4.86 -11.52
C ALA A 127 9.40 -5.32 -11.85
N GLY A 128 10.39 -5.03 -10.98
CA GLY A 128 11.80 -5.35 -11.20
C GLY A 128 12.69 -4.11 -11.35
N LYS A 129 13.95 -4.31 -11.66
CA LYS A 129 14.94 -3.23 -11.78
C LYS A 129 14.88 -2.58 -13.16
N ILE A 130 15.07 -1.27 -13.20
CA ILE A 130 15.18 -0.49 -14.43
C ILE A 130 16.42 0.42 -14.39
N ASN A 131 16.88 0.87 -15.55
CA ASN A 131 17.88 1.92 -15.65
C ASN A 131 17.19 3.28 -15.79
N LEU A 132 17.47 4.19 -14.86
CA LEU A 132 16.98 5.55 -14.84
C LEU A 132 18.13 6.50 -15.19
N THR A 133 17.90 7.43 -16.12
CA THR A 133 18.86 8.48 -16.45
C THR A 133 18.57 9.72 -15.60
N ILE A 134 19.49 10.06 -14.73
CA ILE A 134 19.47 11.30 -13.95
C ILE A 134 20.06 12.41 -14.82
N PRO A 135 19.33 13.51 -15.06
CA PRO A 135 19.86 14.64 -15.82
C PRO A 135 20.94 15.38 -15.04
N ALA A 136 21.89 15.97 -15.73
CA ALA A 136 22.86 16.86 -15.11
C ALA A 136 22.16 18.09 -14.48
N GLY A 137 22.62 18.51 -13.31
CA GLY A 137 22.01 19.59 -12.57
C GLY A 137 20.73 19.18 -11.80
N ALA A 138 20.53 17.88 -11.56
CA ALA A 138 19.42 17.37 -10.75
C ALA A 138 19.51 17.91 -9.32
N ARG A 139 18.35 18.10 -8.68
CA ARG A 139 18.25 18.66 -7.33
C ARG A 139 17.68 17.66 -6.35
N SER A 140 18.06 17.80 -5.08
CA SER A 140 17.44 17.00 -4.01
C SER A 140 15.95 17.30 -3.91
N GLY A 141 15.11 16.27 -3.72
CA GLY A 141 13.66 16.37 -3.75
C GLY A 141 13.04 16.40 -5.16
N GLN A 142 13.84 16.45 -6.23
CA GLN A 142 13.32 16.37 -7.59
C GLN A 142 12.64 15.02 -7.82
N LYS A 143 11.42 15.05 -8.35
CA LYS A 143 10.62 13.86 -8.65
C LYS A 143 10.75 13.48 -10.12
N MET A 144 11.06 12.21 -10.36
CA MET A 144 11.08 11.62 -11.70
C MET A 144 9.95 10.59 -11.80
N ARG A 145 9.02 10.81 -12.73
CA ARG A 145 7.84 9.98 -12.90
C ARG A 145 8.12 8.81 -13.85
N LEU A 146 7.82 7.63 -13.39
CA LEU A 146 7.82 6.39 -14.19
C LEU A 146 6.36 5.99 -14.44
N LYS A 147 5.85 6.37 -15.59
CA LYS A 147 4.43 6.22 -15.94
C LYS A 147 4.00 4.74 -15.91
N GLY A 148 2.87 4.48 -15.26
CA GLY A 148 2.25 3.15 -15.20
C GLY A 148 3.03 2.12 -14.38
N ARG A 149 3.97 2.53 -13.50
CA ARG A 149 4.78 1.66 -12.65
C ARG A 149 4.29 1.56 -11.21
N GLY A 150 3.20 2.22 -10.87
CA GLY A 150 2.51 2.07 -9.59
C GLY A 150 1.64 0.81 -9.55
N LEU A 151 0.64 0.76 -8.67
CA LEU A 151 -0.26 -0.39 -8.58
C LEU A 151 -1.03 -0.59 -9.90
N PRO A 152 -1.12 -1.83 -10.40
CA PRO A 152 -1.81 -2.13 -11.63
C PRO A 152 -3.33 -1.94 -11.51
N GLY A 153 -4.03 -1.81 -12.64
CA GLY A 153 -5.46 -1.69 -12.67
C GLY A 153 -5.95 -1.13 -14.00
N LYS A 154 -7.26 -0.85 -14.09
CA LYS A 154 -7.86 -0.22 -15.28
C LYS A 154 -7.20 1.13 -15.59
N GLU A 155 -6.90 1.87 -14.52
CA GLU A 155 -6.06 3.06 -14.53
C GLU A 155 -4.89 2.77 -13.58
N PRO A 156 -3.72 2.37 -14.10
CA PRO A 156 -2.57 2.06 -13.26
C PRO A 156 -2.02 3.33 -12.61
N GLY A 157 -1.47 3.20 -11.42
CA GLY A 157 -0.72 4.26 -10.78
C GLY A 157 0.65 4.44 -11.41
N ASP A 158 1.38 5.46 -10.97
CA ASP A 158 2.74 5.75 -11.39
C ASP A 158 3.74 5.45 -10.27
N GLU A 159 5.02 5.33 -10.64
CA GLU A 159 6.08 5.35 -9.65
C GLU A 159 6.81 6.69 -9.73
N PHE A 160 7.01 7.32 -8.58
CA PHE A 160 7.75 8.57 -8.42
C PHE A 160 9.07 8.29 -7.71
N VAL A 161 10.16 8.47 -8.43
CA VAL A 161 11.50 8.42 -7.86
C VAL A 161 11.87 9.80 -7.39
N VAL A 162 12.06 9.96 -6.08
CA VAL A 162 12.43 11.22 -5.42
C VAL A 162 13.92 11.20 -5.16
N LEU A 163 14.67 12.08 -5.81
CA LEU A 163 16.13 12.13 -5.68
C LEU A 163 16.54 12.68 -4.31
N GLN A 164 17.41 11.96 -3.62
CA GLN A 164 17.99 12.35 -2.33
C GLN A 164 19.51 12.46 -2.48
N ILE A 165 20.04 13.67 -2.53
CA ILE A 165 21.50 13.84 -2.62
C ILE A 165 22.11 13.54 -1.26
N ILE A 166 22.96 12.50 -1.21
CA ILE A 166 23.66 12.08 -0.01
C ILE A 166 25.12 12.48 -0.12
N VAL A 167 25.56 13.28 0.81
CA VAL A 167 26.96 13.74 0.87
C VAL A 167 27.82 12.61 1.44
N PRO A 168 28.89 12.18 0.73
CA PRO A 168 29.81 11.18 1.28
C PRO A 168 30.51 11.67 2.55
N PRO A 169 30.81 10.79 3.50
CA PRO A 169 31.51 11.16 4.73
C PRO A 169 32.95 11.61 4.43
N ALA A 170 33.45 12.57 5.21
CA ALA A 170 34.83 13.06 5.14
C ALA A 170 35.74 12.36 6.16
N ASP A 171 35.84 11.03 6.08
CA ASP A 171 36.52 10.20 7.08
C ASP A 171 38.04 10.17 6.95
N SER A 172 38.60 10.59 5.83
CA SER A 172 40.03 10.64 5.56
C SER A 172 40.50 12.08 5.31
N ASP A 173 41.79 12.33 5.56
CA ASP A 173 42.39 13.64 5.25
C ASP A 173 42.35 13.97 3.76
N LYS A 174 42.38 12.96 2.90
CA LYS A 174 42.18 13.14 1.45
C LYS A 174 40.78 13.60 1.14
N ALA A 175 39.76 13.00 1.76
CA ALA A 175 38.36 13.40 1.56
C ALA A 175 38.12 14.84 2.06
N LYS A 176 38.68 15.20 3.23
CA LYS A 176 38.59 16.57 3.78
C LYS A 176 39.20 17.57 2.81
N LYS A 177 40.41 17.30 2.26
CA LYS A 177 41.07 18.17 1.27
C LYS A 177 40.23 18.34 0.00
N LEU A 178 39.58 17.27 -0.49
CA LEU A 178 38.70 17.34 -1.66
C LEU A 178 37.49 18.27 -1.37
N TYR A 179 36.87 18.17 -0.20
CA TYR A 179 35.77 19.05 0.18
C TYR A 179 36.21 20.51 0.33
N GLN A 180 37.41 20.75 0.90
CA GLN A 180 37.99 22.10 0.99
C GLN A 180 38.23 22.72 -0.38
N GLN A 181 38.87 21.96 -1.29
CA GLN A 181 39.08 22.37 -2.66
C GLN A 181 37.76 22.63 -3.39
N MET A 182 36.74 21.77 -3.21
CA MET A 182 35.42 21.99 -3.78
C MET A 182 34.77 23.28 -3.26
N ALA A 183 34.92 23.58 -1.96
CA ALA A 183 34.39 24.83 -1.36
C ALA A 183 35.07 26.08 -1.89
N GLU A 184 36.38 26.00 -2.21
CA GLU A 184 37.14 27.10 -2.77
C GLU A 184 36.83 27.36 -4.25
N GLU A 185 36.81 26.29 -5.05
CA GLU A 185 36.63 26.38 -6.52
C GLU A 185 35.16 26.51 -6.96
N MET A 186 34.20 26.01 -6.15
CA MET A 186 32.77 26.04 -6.46
C MET A 186 31.97 26.78 -5.39
N ALA A 187 32.53 27.92 -4.90
CA ALA A 187 31.88 28.70 -3.86
C ALA A 187 30.51 29.21 -4.30
N PHE A 188 29.47 28.92 -3.52
CA PHE A 188 28.13 29.43 -3.71
C PHE A 188 27.41 29.59 -2.35
N ASN A 189 26.41 30.44 -2.27
CA ASN A 189 25.59 30.59 -1.08
C ASN A 189 24.30 29.75 -1.24
N PRO A 190 24.19 28.56 -0.60
CA PRO A 190 22.98 27.72 -0.71
C PRO A 190 21.77 28.33 0.00
N ARG A 191 21.92 29.41 0.74
CA ARG A 191 20.88 30.12 1.52
C ARG A 191 20.50 31.46 0.93
N GLU A 192 20.99 31.81 -0.26
CA GLU A 192 20.69 33.09 -0.93
C GLU A 192 19.18 33.37 -1.04
N SER A 193 18.36 32.31 -1.21
CA SER A 193 16.91 32.47 -1.30
C SER A 193 16.20 32.66 0.06
N LEU A 194 16.94 32.64 1.18
CA LEU A 194 16.41 32.87 2.52
C LEU A 194 16.66 34.30 3.04
N GLU A 195 17.41 35.07 2.32
CA GLU A 195 17.68 36.50 2.55
C GLU A 195 16.64 37.36 1.79
#